data_dc990f497270c46611aac4a25ccd0f2f
#
_entry.id   dc990f497270c46611aac4a25ccd0f2f
#
_cell.length_a   1.000
_cell.length_b   1.000
_cell.length_c   1.000
_cell.angle_alpha   90.00
_cell.angle_beta   90.00
_cell.angle_gamma   90.00
#
_symmetry.space_group_name_H-M   'P 1'
#
loop_
_entity.id
_entity.type
_entity.pdbx_description
1 polymer ?
#
loop_
_entity_poly.entity_id
_entity_poly.type
_entity_poly.pdbx_seq_one_letter_code
_entity_poly.pdbx_strand_id
1 'polypeptide(L)'
;MIDGPYKITRNELAQFLPSQRAIRAFEQLFDLIPSSLNNSESFSEEISINAQNADSRAQQAVSAIARLADAVELLALAPARPSESQDFDIAPPIAIQPVQEQILPPVFEQNKRKRYGAFQSNVTQNAAVINTAYGMTVDVTDLSFGVRVGTPTSRVYVDTEGVYNIQFSAQLLKTSGGVGLVYIWLRINGVDLPDSAGKIRIQGNNGESIAAWNYVIQLGLEDYFEIMWSTDDVDCKIHASAATPPAPSIPSLILTVTDNIS
;
A
#
# COMPACT_ATOMS: atom_id res chain seq x y z
N MET A 1 14.04 30.64 -10.68
CA MET A 1 14.66 31.27 -9.47
C MET A 1 13.57 31.27 -8.42
N ILE A 2 13.69 30.41 -7.41
CA ILE A 2 12.67 30.24 -6.36
C ILE A 2 12.91 31.37 -5.34
N ASP A 3 12.00 32.35 -5.29
CA ASP A 3 12.02 33.44 -4.32
C ASP A 3 11.20 33.03 -3.08
N GLY A 4 11.85 32.41 -2.10
CA GLY A 4 11.29 32.05 -0.79
C GLY A 4 12.37 32.12 0.28
N PRO A 5 12.01 32.05 1.60
CA PRO A 5 12.95 32.18 2.70
C PRO A 5 14.01 31.08 2.72
N TYR A 6 13.85 30.00 1.97
CA TYR A 6 14.83 28.94 1.80
C TYR A 6 15.18 28.79 0.33
N LYS A 7 16.30 29.39 -0.09
CA LYS A 7 16.85 29.23 -1.44
C LYS A 7 17.75 28.00 -1.47
N ILE A 8 17.22 26.86 -1.91
CA ILE A 8 18.05 25.71 -2.24
C ILE A 8 18.57 25.92 -3.64
N THR A 9 19.88 26.05 -3.81
CA THR A 9 20.51 26.22 -5.11
C THR A 9 20.60 24.88 -5.85
N ARG A 10 20.66 24.95 -7.19
CA ARG A 10 20.82 23.77 -8.05
C ARG A 10 22.08 22.95 -7.69
N ASN A 11 23.13 23.63 -7.22
CA ASN A 11 24.36 22.96 -6.79
C ASN A 11 24.19 22.20 -5.47
N GLU A 12 23.35 22.69 -4.56
CA GLU A 12 23.00 21.97 -3.33
C GLU A 12 22.12 20.76 -3.63
N LEU A 13 21.13 20.88 -4.52
CA LEU A 13 20.34 19.76 -4.99
C LEU A 13 21.18 18.67 -5.68
N ALA A 14 22.24 19.06 -6.41
CA ALA A 14 23.13 18.13 -7.07
C ALA A 14 23.97 17.27 -6.12
N GLN A 15 24.11 17.68 -4.85
CA GLN A 15 24.79 16.88 -3.82
C GLN A 15 23.90 15.72 -3.31
N PHE A 16 22.59 15.85 -3.40
CA PHE A 16 21.62 14.88 -2.86
C PHE A 16 20.91 14.06 -3.93
N LEU A 17 20.83 14.56 -5.17
CA LEU A 17 20.11 13.90 -6.26
C LEU A 17 21.08 13.39 -7.34
N PRO A 18 21.10 12.08 -7.61
CA PRO A 18 22.13 11.44 -8.44
C PRO A 18 22.02 11.72 -9.96
N SER A 19 20.97 12.40 -10.41
CA SER A 19 20.79 12.66 -11.85
C SER A 19 20.15 14.02 -12.16
N GLN A 20 20.52 14.60 -13.29
CA GLN A 20 19.95 15.84 -13.83
C GLN A 20 18.41 15.73 -14.06
N ARG A 21 17.91 14.52 -14.27
CA ARG A 21 16.48 14.26 -14.44
C ARG A 21 15.72 14.35 -13.11
N ALA A 22 16.32 13.86 -12.03
CA ALA A 22 15.77 13.97 -10.68
C ALA A 22 15.76 15.44 -10.19
N ILE A 23 16.81 16.19 -10.49
CA ILE A 23 16.87 17.63 -10.18
C ILE A 23 15.74 18.41 -10.89
N ARG A 24 15.50 18.16 -12.17
CA ARG A 24 14.41 18.81 -12.92
C ARG A 24 13.01 18.42 -12.41
N ALA A 25 12.82 17.15 -12.06
CA ALA A 25 11.55 16.69 -11.49
C ALA A 25 11.29 17.37 -10.14
N PHE A 26 12.32 17.56 -9.32
CA PHE A 26 12.23 18.27 -8.05
C PHE A 26 11.95 19.76 -8.21
N GLU A 27 12.60 20.43 -9.18
CA GLU A 27 12.34 21.83 -9.54
C GLU A 27 10.88 22.02 -9.99
N GLN A 28 10.32 21.11 -10.81
CA GLN A 28 8.93 21.15 -11.24
C GLN A 28 7.93 20.93 -10.10
N LEU A 29 8.27 20.09 -9.12
CA LEU A 29 7.46 19.88 -7.91
C LEU A 29 7.41 21.15 -7.04
N PHE A 30 8.51 21.89 -6.93
CA PHE A 30 8.57 23.14 -6.17
C PHE A 30 7.80 24.29 -6.85
N ASP A 31 7.78 24.34 -8.17
CA ASP A 31 7.00 25.34 -8.93
C ASP A 31 5.48 25.12 -8.80
N LEU A 32 5.05 23.92 -8.42
CA LEU A 32 3.63 23.58 -8.20
C LEU A 32 3.12 23.91 -6.77
N ILE A 33 4.00 24.25 -5.84
CA ILE A 33 3.61 24.59 -4.47
C ILE A 33 3.16 26.06 -4.42
N PRO A 34 1.88 26.35 -4.11
CA PRO A 34 1.42 27.73 -3.95
C PRO A 34 2.20 28.43 -2.83
N SER A 35 2.59 29.69 -3.05
CA SER A 35 3.34 30.50 -2.08
C SER A 35 2.64 30.72 -0.73
N SER A 36 1.36 30.39 -0.64
CA SER A 36 0.56 30.42 0.60
C SER A 36 0.85 29.28 1.58
N LEU A 37 1.53 28.21 1.14
CA LEU A 37 1.88 27.04 1.98
C LEU A 37 3.21 27.17 2.70
N ASN A 38 3.98 28.22 2.46
CA ASN A 38 5.30 28.44 3.04
C ASN A 38 5.31 28.83 4.53
N ASN A 39 4.18 28.84 5.22
CA ASN A 39 4.07 29.33 6.61
C ASN A 39 3.63 28.29 7.65
N SER A 40 3.70 26.98 7.36
CA SER A 40 3.35 26.00 8.39
C SER A 40 4.56 25.20 8.87
N GLU A 41 4.87 25.30 10.14
CA GLU A 41 5.85 24.46 10.86
C GLU A 41 5.57 22.95 10.68
N SER A 42 4.31 22.56 10.45
CA SER A 42 3.89 21.19 10.18
C SER A 42 4.45 20.61 8.87
N PHE A 43 4.69 21.43 7.85
CA PHE A 43 5.25 20.97 6.57
C PHE A 43 6.76 20.64 6.69
N SER A 44 7.49 21.35 7.55
CA SER A 44 8.91 21.06 7.79
C SER A 44 9.11 19.76 8.58
N GLU A 45 8.19 19.42 9.48
CA GLU A 45 8.22 18.17 10.22
C GLU A 45 7.91 16.95 9.30
N GLU A 46 6.93 17.07 8.43
CA GLU A 46 6.56 16.01 7.47
C GLU A 46 7.66 15.75 6.45
N ILE A 47 8.33 16.80 5.93
CA ILE A 47 9.50 16.65 5.07
C ILE A 47 10.65 15.98 5.83
N SER A 48 10.87 16.32 7.09
CA SER A 48 11.93 15.72 7.90
C SER A 48 11.70 14.22 8.12
N ILE A 49 10.46 13.81 8.42
CA ILE A 49 10.08 12.39 8.59
C ILE A 49 10.25 11.63 7.28
N ASN A 50 9.83 12.22 6.16
CA ASN A 50 9.97 11.58 4.85
C ASN A 50 11.44 11.46 4.41
N ALA A 51 12.28 12.44 4.72
CA ALA A 51 13.72 12.39 4.48
C ALA A 51 14.39 11.29 5.32
N GLN A 52 14.05 11.16 6.60
CA GLN A 52 14.57 10.10 7.47
C GLN A 52 14.15 8.70 7.00
N ASN A 53 12.91 8.56 6.53
CA ASN A 53 12.41 7.30 5.97
C ASN A 53 13.13 6.93 4.66
N ALA A 54 13.42 7.91 3.80
CA ALA A 54 14.19 7.71 2.57
C ALA A 54 15.63 7.29 2.86
N ASP A 55 16.28 7.92 3.85
CA ASP A 55 17.64 7.59 4.28
C ASP A 55 17.71 6.16 4.88
N SER A 56 16.74 5.79 5.70
CA SER A 56 16.62 4.43 6.24
C SER A 56 16.47 3.36 5.15
N ARG A 57 15.66 3.63 4.12
CA ARG A 57 15.51 2.72 2.96
C ARG A 57 16.78 2.63 2.13
N ALA A 58 17.50 3.75 1.94
CA ALA A 58 18.78 3.77 1.25
C ALA A 58 19.83 2.93 2.00
N GLN A 59 19.90 3.04 3.32
CA GLN A 59 20.81 2.24 4.15
C GLN A 59 20.48 0.74 4.10
N GLN A 60 19.20 0.37 4.08
CA GLN A 60 18.77 -1.02 3.92
C GLN A 60 19.17 -1.58 2.55
N ALA A 61 19.01 -0.79 1.47
CA ALA A 61 19.43 -1.18 0.13
C ALA A 61 20.95 -1.38 0.03
N VAL A 62 21.74 -0.48 0.60
CA VAL A 62 23.21 -0.59 0.67
C VAL A 62 23.62 -1.86 1.42
N SER A 63 22.96 -2.16 2.55
CA SER A 63 23.25 -3.37 3.33
C SER A 63 22.90 -4.65 2.57
N ALA A 64 21.83 -4.64 1.78
CA ALA A 64 21.45 -5.78 0.93
C ALA A 64 22.47 -6.00 -0.21
N ILE A 65 22.96 -4.91 -0.83
CA ILE A 65 24.00 -4.98 -1.88
C ILE A 65 25.31 -5.52 -1.31
N ALA A 66 25.71 -5.09 -0.10
CA ALA A 66 26.92 -5.61 0.56
C ALA A 66 26.83 -7.12 0.80
N ARG A 67 25.69 -7.63 1.29
CA ARG A 67 25.46 -9.08 1.48
C ARG A 67 25.50 -9.86 0.17
N LEU A 68 25.01 -9.28 -0.92
CA LEU A 68 25.10 -9.88 -2.26
C LEU A 68 26.55 -9.94 -2.75
N ALA A 69 27.34 -8.90 -2.53
CA ALA A 69 28.76 -8.88 -2.88
C ALA A 69 29.54 -9.96 -2.14
N ASP A 70 29.33 -10.10 -0.82
CA ASP A 70 29.93 -11.15 0.00
C ASP A 70 29.57 -12.57 -0.50
N ALA A 71 28.31 -12.77 -0.90
CA ALA A 71 27.86 -14.07 -1.44
C ALA A 71 28.49 -14.39 -2.78
N VAL A 72 28.70 -13.40 -3.67
CA VAL A 72 29.38 -13.57 -4.97
C VAL A 72 30.87 -13.88 -4.77
N GLU A 73 31.52 -13.23 -3.79
CA GLU A 73 32.93 -13.51 -3.48
C GLU A 73 33.11 -14.92 -2.91
N LEU A 74 32.19 -15.39 -2.07
CA LEU A 74 32.20 -16.78 -1.59
C LEU A 74 32.02 -17.82 -2.72
N LEU A 75 31.20 -17.50 -3.72
CA LEU A 75 31.01 -18.33 -4.91
C LEU A 75 32.27 -18.35 -5.81
N ALA A 76 33.00 -17.24 -5.90
CA ALA A 76 34.21 -17.12 -6.66
C ALA A 76 35.41 -17.84 -6.00
N LEU A 77 35.39 -18.03 -4.68
CA LEU A 77 36.41 -18.73 -3.90
C LEU A 77 36.16 -20.24 -3.81
N ALA A 78 35.05 -20.75 -4.35
CA ALA A 78 34.82 -22.19 -4.41
C ALA A 78 35.93 -22.87 -5.25
N PRO A 79 36.66 -23.82 -4.68
CA PRO A 79 37.76 -24.48 -5.42
C PRO A 79 37.20 -25.17 -6.66
N ALA A 80 37.79 -24.88 -7.81
CA ALA A 80 37.51 -25.61 -9.05
C ALA A 80 37.71 -27.10 -8.78
N ARG A 81 36.70 -27.91 -9.08
CA ARG A 81 36.83 -29.37 -9.01
C ARG A 81 38.04 -29.78 -9.86
N PRO A 82 39.00 -30.54 -9.30
CA PRO A 82 40.07 -31.07 -10.12
C PRO A 82 39.46 -31.95 -11.20
N SER A 83 39.83 -31.70 -12.45
CA SER A 83 39.55 -32.61 -13.55
C SER A 83 40.46 -33.83 -13.37
N GLU A 84 39.97 -34.89 -12.75
CA GLU A 84 40.60 -36.19 -12.84
C GLU A 84 40.50 -36.69 -14.28
N SER A 85 41.64 -36.67 -14.99
CA SER A 85 41.80 -37.41 -16.21
C SER A 85 41.89 -38.91 -15.82
N GLN A 86 40.75 -39.61 -15.82
CA GLN A 86 40.75 -41.05 -15.73
C GLN A 86 41.07 -41.61 -17.12
N ASP A 87 42.21 -42.34 -17.22
CA ASP A 87 42.50 -43.25 -18.32
C ASP A 87 41.37 -44.26 -18.43
N PHE A 88 40.61 -44.18 -19.52
CA PHE A 88 39.54 -45.13 -19.82
C PHE A 88 40.14 -46.41 -20.41
N ASP A 89 40.30 -47.43 -19.58
CA ASP A 89 40.42 -48.81 -20.04
C ASP A 89 39.05 -49.17 -20.68
N ILE A 90 39.11 -49.56 -21.99
CA ILE A 90 37.92 -49.84 -22.79
C ILE A 90 37.31 -51.17 -22.32
N ALA A 91 36.38 -51.13 -21.42
CA ALA A 91 35.55 -52.29 -21.08
C ALA A 91 34.52 -52.56 -22.20
N PRO A 92 34.12 -53.85 -22.42
CA PRO A 92 33.18 -54.21 -23.47
C PRO A 92 31.83 -53.50 -23.35
N PRO A 93 31.07 -53.30 -24.44
CA PRO A 93 29.87 -52.48 -24.47
C PRO A 93 28.82 -53.03 -23.49
N ILE A 94 28.55 -52.25 -22.46
CA ILE A 94 27.44 -52.48 -21.53
C ILE A 94 26.15 -52.22 -22.30
N ALA A 95 25.26 -53.20 -22.34
CA ALA A 95 23.91 -53.02 -22.88
C ALA A 95 23.24 -51.82 -22.20
N ILE A 96 22.96 -50.78 -22.97
CA ILE A 96 22.22 -49.60 -22.50
C ILE A 96 20.82 -50.07 -22.15
N GLN A 97 20.53 -50.25 -20.86
CA GLN A 97 19.18 -50.35 -20.41
C GLN A 97 18.48 -48.98 -20.63
N PRO A 98 17.26 -48.97 -21.15
CA PRO A 98 16.53 -47.70 -21.29
C PRO A 98 16.48 -46.99 -19.93
N VAL A 99 17.05 -45.78 -19.90
CA VAL A 99 16.89 -44.89 -18.73
C VAL A 99 15.41 -44.72 -18.57
N GLN A 100 14.83 -45.30 -17.53
CA GLN A 100 13.50 -44.92 -17.07
C GLN A 100 13.60 -43.44 -16.71
N GLU A 101 12.97 -42.63 -17.55
CA GLU A 101 12.75 -41.24 -17.26
C GLU A 101 12.03 -41.19 -15.91
N GLN A 102 12.76 -40.92 -14.85
CA GLN A 102 12.14 -40.64 -13.54
C GLN A 102 11.28 -39.43 -13.77
N ILE A 103 9.99 -39.65 -13.96
CA ILE A 103 8.98 -38.63 -13.86
C ILE A 103 9.08 -38.14 -12.41
N LEU A 104 9.84 -37.06 -12.21
CA LEU A 104 9.87 -36.36 -10.94
C LEU A 104 8.40 -36.06 -10.62
N PRO A 105 7.91 -36.42 -9.42
CA PRO A 105 6.56 -36.07 -9.04
C PRO A 105 6.43 -34.55 -9.25
N PRO A 106 5.28 -34.09 -9.77
CA PRO A 106 5.06 -32.67 -9.97
C PRO A 106 5.46 -31.97 -8.69
N VAL A 107 6.39 -31.01 -8.78
CA VAL A 107 6.71 -30.12 -7.66
C VAL A 107 5.39 -29.48 -7.34
N PHE A 108 4.73 -29.97 -6.28
CA PHE A 108 3.57 -29.28 -5.72
C PHE A 108 4.06 -27.89 -5.38
N GLU A 109 3.68 -26.91 -6.20
CA GLU A 109 3.86 -25.51 -5.81
C GLU A 109 3.39 -25.41 -4.38
N GLN A 110 4.33 -25.10 -3.49
CA GLN A 110 4.00 -24.95 -2.08
C GLN A 110 2.82 -23.99 -2.03
N ASN A 111 1.70 -24.49 -1.53
CA ASN A 111 0.42 -23.82 -1.43
C ASN A 111 0.65 -22.45 -0.79
N LYS A 112 0.93 -21.43 -1.62
CA LYS A 112 1.18 -20.06 -1.14
C LYS A 112 -0.07 -19.67 -0.38
N ARG A 113 0.04 -19.62 0.93
CA ARG A 113 -1.07 -19.30 1.81
C ARG A 113 -1.63 -17.94 1.40
N LYS A 114 -2.87 -17.90 0.93
CA LYS A 114 -3.53 -16.64 0.49
C LYS A 114 -3.62 -15.68 1.66
N ARG A 115 -3.35 -14.40 1.40
CA ARG A 115 -3.44 -13.34 2.39
C ARG A 115 -4.86 -12.83 2.43
N TYR A 116 -5.31 -12.46 3.60
CA TYR A 116 -6.64 -11.92 3.79
C TYR A 116 -6.71 -11.04 5.02
N GLY A 117 -7.69 -10.14 5.03
CA GLY A 117 -8.07 -9.35 6.18
C GLY A 117 -9.56 -9.05 6.15
N ALA A 118 -10.21 -9.19 7.30
CA ALA A 118 -11.58 -8.76 7.52
C ALA A 118 -11.59 -7.81 8.72
N PHE A 119 -12.04 -6.60 8.48
CA PHE A 119 -11.99 -5.51 9.42
C PHE A 119 -13.33 -4.79 9.45
N GLN A 120 -13.64 -4.14 10.56
CA GLN A 120 -14.83 -3.31 10.68
C GLN A 120 -14.58 -2.10 11.57
N SER A 121 -15.50 -1.12 11.50
CA SER A 121 -15.54 -0.01 12.42
C SER A 121 -16.90 0.07 13.06
N ASN A 122 -16.94 0.04 14.40
CA ASN A 122 -18.17 0.22 15.19
C ASN A 122 -18.35 1.67 15.69
N VAL A 123 -17.50 2.58 15.18
CA VAL A 123 -17.53 4.00 15.55
C VAL A 123 -18.06 4.83 14.40
N THR A 124 -19.00 5.74 14.70
CA THR A 124 -19.45 6.74 13.72
C THR A 124 -18.32 7.73 13.43
N GLN A 125 -18.02 7.95 12.16
CA GLN A 125 -16.97 8.84 11.69
C GLN A 125 -17.57 10.12 11.13
N ASN A 126 -17.10 11.27 11.61
CA ASN A 126 -17.64 12.58 11.27
C ASN A 126 -16.60 13.39 10.50
N ALA A 127 -17.03 14.17 9.51
CA ALA A 127 -16.20 15.20 8.91
C ALA A 127 -16.24 16.46 9.78
N ALA A 128 -15.11 16.92 10.28
CA ALA A 128 -15.02 18.16 11.04
C ALA A 128 -15.14 19.40 10.13
N VAL A 129 -14.66 19.28 8.89
CA VAL A 129 -14.62 20.34 7.88
C VAL A 129 -15.07 19.78 6.53
N ILE A 130 -15.92 20.53 5.82
CA ILE A 130 -16.34 20.17 4.46
C ILE A 130 -15.16 20.18 3.48
N ASN A 131 -15.26 19.39 2.41
CA ASN A 131 -14.28 19.31 1.32
C ASN A 131 -12.86 19.01 1.80
N THR A 132 -12.76 18.30 2.93
CA THR A 132 -11.49 17.85 3.51
C THR A 132 -11.44 16.32 3.43
N ALA A 133 -10.27 15.79 3.07
CA ALA A 133 -10.03 14.35 2.96
C ALA A 133 -9.80 13.73 4.35
N TYR A 134 -10.56 12.68 4.66
CA TYR A 134 -10.43 11.87 5.87
C TYR A 134 -10.20 10.41 5.49
N GLY A 135 -9.30 9.72 6.19
CA GLY A 135 -9.20 8.26 6.08
C GLY A 135 -10.29 7.58 6.89
N MET A 136 -11.00 6.60 6.31
CA MET A 136 -11.91 5.75 7.06
C MET A 136 -11.13 4.89 8.05
N THR A 137 -11.49 4.94 9.32
CA THR A 137 -10.79 4.22 10.39
C THR A 137 -11.44 2.88 10.68
N VAL A 138 -10.64 1.93 11.12
CA VAL A 138 -11.03 0.58 11.55
C VAL A 138 -10.68 0.42 13.03
N ASP A 139 -11.56 -0.16 13.82
CA ASP A 139 -11.34 -0.40 15.25
C ASP A 139 -11.39 -1.89 15.63
N VAL A 140 -11.88 -2.75 14.74
CA VAL A 140 -11.96 -4.19 14.95
C VAL A 140 -11.30 -4.95 13.80
N THR A 141 -10.50 -5.96 14.16
CA THR A 141 -9.99 -6.98 13.24
C THR A 141 -10.66 -8.30 13.58
N ASP A 142 -11.51 -8.80 12.67
CA ASP A 142 -12.19 -10.09 12.87
C ASP A 142 -11.22 -11.24 12.59
N LEU A 143 -10.51 -11.17 11.46
CA LEU A 143 -9.48 -12.12 11.11
C LEU A 143 -8.50 -11.50 10.09
N SER A 144 -7.23 -11.91 10.18
CA SER A 144 -6.24 -11.45 9.20
C SER A 144 -5.06 -12.42 9.10
N PHE A 145 -4.45 -12.46 7.93
CA PHE A 145 -3.19 -13.13 7.67
C PHE A 145 -2.47 -12.42 6.52
N GLY A 146 -1.29 -11.87 6.78
CA GLY A 146 -0.52 -11.11 5.80
C GLY A 146 -1.15 -9.77 5.38
N VAL A 147 -2.18 -9.31 6.11
CA VAL A 147 -2.82 -8.01 5.98
C VAL A 147 -3.07 -7.47 7.38
N ARG A 148 -2.66 -6.25 7.69
CA ARG A 148 -2.73 -5.69 9.05
C ARG A 148 -3.15 -4.22 9.06
N VAL A 149 -3.85 -3.82 10.11
CA VAL A 149 -4.16 -2.41 10.38
C VAL A 149 -2.94 -1.75 11.03
N GLY A 150 -2.63 -0.53 10.62
CA GLY A 150 -1.52 0.25 11.13
C GLY A 150 -1.92 1.41 12.03
N THR A 151 -1.02 2.37 12.16
CA THR A 151 -1.26 3.64 12.84
C THR A 151 -0.98 4.79 11.85
N PRO A 152 -1.94 5.68 11.58
CA PRO A 152 -3.33 5.67 12.06
C PRO A 152 -4.12 4.44 11.58
N THR A 153 -5.25 4.13 12.24
CA THR A 153 -6.07 2.93 11.95
C THR A 153 -6.85 3.02 10.64
N SER A 154 -6.66 4.07 9.87
CA SER A 154 -7.10 4.17 8.47
C SER A 154 -6.17 3.43 7.51
N ARG A 155 -4.93 3.13 7.91
CA ARG A 155 -3.91 2.47 7.08
C ARG A 155 -3.98 0.96 7.21
N VAL A 156 -4.13 0.29 6.09
CA VAL A 156 -4.09 -1.17 6.00
C VAL A 156 -2.90 -1.59 5.15
N TYR A 157 -1.98 -2.31 5.77
CA TYR A 157 -0.71 -2.77 5.19
C TYR A 157 -0.83 -4.18 4.64
N VAL A 158 -0.06 -4.48 3.61
CA VAL A 158 0.14 -5.83 3.09
C VAL A 158 1.58 -6.28 3.32
N ASP A 159 1.77 -7.51 3.80
CA ASP A 159 3.09 -8.06 4.16
C ASP A 159 3.79 -8.73 2.95
N THR A 160 3.20 -8.67 1.77
CA THR A 160 3.74 -9.32 0.57
C THR A 160 3.25 -8.60 -0.68
N GLU A 161 4.10 -8.52 -1.67
CA GLU A 161 3.72 -8.08 -3.01
C GLU A 161 2.65 -9.01 -3.61
N GLY A 162 1.65 -8.42 -4.28
CA GLY A 162 0.58 -9.18 -4.93
C GLY A 162 -0.51 -8.29 -5.50
N VAL A 163 -1.49 -8.94 -6.13
CA VAL A 163 -2.72 -8.29 -6.60
C VAL A 163 -3.82 -8.55 -5.57
N TYR A 164 -4.30 -7.48 -4.98
CA TYR A 164 -5.29 -7.52 -3.90
C TYR A 164 -6.65 -7.04 -4.39
N ASN A 165 -7.68 -7.75 -3.95
CA ASN A 165 -9.06 -7.29 -4.05
C ASN A 165 -9.46 -6.66 -2.71
N ILE A 166 -9.75 -5.36 -2.72
CA ILE A 166 -10.15 -4.56 -1.57
C ILE A 166 -11.63 -4.26 -1.72
N GLN A 167 -12.45 -4.82 -0.86
CA GLN A 167 -13.91 -4.63 -0.84
C GLN A 167 -14.29 -3.85 0.41
N PHE A 168 -15.16 -2.87 0.27
CA PHE A 168 -15.67 -2.14 1.41
C PHE A 168 -17.18 -1.90 1.31
N SER A 169 -17.78 -1.68 2.47
CA SER A 169 -19.16 -1.22 2.62
C SER A 169 -19.19 -0.18 3.74
N ALA A 170 -19.54 1.07 3.39
CA ALA A 170 -19.68 2.17 4.34
C ALA A 170 -21.14 2.57 4.46
N GLN A 171 -21.65 2.64 5.70
CA GLN A 171 -22.99 3.10 6.00
C GLN A 171 -23.01 4.61 6.07
N LEU A 172 -23.76 5.26 5.23
CA LEU A 172 -23.85 6.72 5.15
C LEU A 172 -25.16 7.22 5.73
N LEU A 173 -25.10 8.23 6.57
CA LEU A 173 -26.26 8.91 7.16
C LEU A 173 -26.12 10.42 6.97
N LYS A 174 -27.20 11.08 6.57
CA LYS A 174 -27.34 12.54 6.64
C LYS A 174 -28.36 12.92 7.70
N THR A 175 -27.92 13.67 8.71
CA THR A 175 -28.73 13.98 9.90
C THR A 175 -29.60 15.22 9.74
N SER A 176 -29.46 16.02 8.68
CA SER A 176 -30.26 17.22 8.42
C SER A 176 -30.95 17.15 7.04
N GLY A 177 -31.86 18.07 6.79
CA GLY A 177 -32.53 18.21 5.49
C GLY A 177 -31.57 18.63 4.36
N GLY A 178 -32.10 18.69 3.13
CA GLY A 178 -31.33 19.06 1.95
C GLY A 178 -30.60 17.91 1.29
N VAL A 179 -29.54 18.24 0.57
CA VAL A 179 -28.70 17.29 -0.19
C VAL A 179 -27.27 17.42 0.29
N GLY A 180 -26.61 16.30 0.52
CA GLY A 180 -25.17 16.21 0.76
C GLY A 180 -24.51 15.25 -0.24
N LEU A 181 -23.30 15.55 -0.62
CA LEU A 181 -22.47 14.72 -1.47
C LEU A 181 -21.34 14.11 -0.66
N VAL A 182 -21.15 12.81 -0.79
CA VAL A 182 -20.02 12.09 -0.21
C VAL A 182 -19.18 11.54 -1.34
N TYR A 183 -17.89 11.81 -1.29
CA TYR A 183 -16.88 11.30 -2.22
C TYR A 183 -16.05 10.27 -1.49
N ILE A 184 -15.76 9.14 -2.15
CA ILE A 184 -14.95 8.05 -1.58
C ILE A 184 -13.97 7.60 -2.65
N TRP A 185 -12.68 7.43 -2.29
CA TRP A 185 -11.62 7.00 -3.19
C TRP A 185 -10.55 6.20 -2.46
N LEU A 186 -9.63 5.63 -3.22
CA LEU A 186 -8.50 4.89 -2.70
C LEU A 186 -7.24 5.78 -2.66
N ARG A 187 -6.46 5.64 -1.60
CA ARG A 187 -5.12 6.24 -1.43
C ARG A 187 -4.13 5.15 -1.15
N ILE A 188 -2.94 5.21 -1.79
CA ILE A 188 -1.87 4.23 -1.63
C ILE A 188 -0.61 4.97 -1.23
N ASN A 189 0.02 4.57 -0.13
CA ASN A 189 1.24 5.17 0.38
C ASN A 189 1.15 6.72 0.49
N GLY A 190 -0.02 7.23 0.87
CA GLY A 190 -0.27 8.66 1.01
C GLY A 190 -0.63 9.40 -0.30
N VAL A 191 -0.67 8.71 -1.45
CA VAL A 191 -1.01 9.31 -2.76
C VAL A 191 -2.39 8.85 -3.20
N ASP A 192 -3.27 9.80 -3.55
CA ASP A 192 -4.60 9.49 -4.06
C ASP A 192 -4.51 8.79 -5.41
N LEU A 193 -5.20 7.66 -5.53
CA LEU A 193 -5.22 6.88 -6.78
C LEU A 193 -6.14 7.57 -7.80
N PRO A 194 -5.64 8.01 -8.97
CA PRO A 194 -6.46 8.57 -10.02
C PRO A 194 -7.59 7.62 -10.42
N ASP A 195 -8.74 8.18 -10.80
CA ASP A 195 -9.90 7.46 -11.31
C ASP A 195 -10.53 6.42 -10.35
N SER A 196 -10.16 6.46 -9.07
CA SER A 196 -10.73 5.58 -8.04
C SER A 196 -11.94 6.16 -7.30
N ALA A 197 -12.28 7.44 -7.54
CA ALA A 197 -13.30 8.14 -6.77
C ALA A 197 -14.73 7.80 -7.22
N GLY A 198 -15.58 7.47 -6.24
CA GLY A 198 -17.02 7.40 -6.37
C GLY A 198 -17.70 8.56 -5.67
N LYS A 199 -18.89 8.97 -6.16
CA LYS A 199 -19.71 10.04 -5.59
C LYS A 199 -21.11 9.52 -5.24
N ILE A 200 -21.51 9.71 -4.00
CA ILE A 200 -22.84 9.35 -3.49
C ILE A 200 -23.61 10.63 -3.14
N ARG A 201 -24.85 10.69 -3.53
CA ARG A 201 -25.78 11.75 -3.16
C ARG A 201 -26.74 11.24 -2.09
N ILE A 202 -26.78 11.92 -0.95
CA ILE A 202 -27.70 11.62 0.14
C ILE A 202 -28.68 12.78 0.27
N GLN A 203 -29.95 12.48 0.41
CA GLN A 203 -31.00 13.50 0.44
C GLN A 203 -31.95 13.26 1.60
N GLY A 204 -32.36 14.35 2.24
CA GLY A 204 -33.39 14.36 3.28
C GLY A 204 -32.82 14.28 4.69
N ASN A 205 -33.71 14.51 5.66
CA ASN A 205 -33.45 14.36 7.09
C ASN A 205 -33.41 12.84 7.42
N ASN A 206 -32.35 12.38 8.05
CA ASN A 206 -32.08 10.97 8.29
C ASN A 206 -32.03 10.14 6.98
N GLY A 207 -31.57 10.75 5.88
CA GLY A 207 -31.32 10.04 4.63
C GLY A 207 -30.16 9.07 4.80
N GLU A 208 -30.35 7.81 4.38
CA GLU A 208 -29.36 6.75 4.49
C GLU A 208 -28.98 6.23 3.11
N SER A 209 -27.75 5.76 2.97
CA SER A 209 -27.22 5.11 1.77
C SER A 209 -26.08 4.19 2.14
N ILE A 210 -25.86 3.18 1.32
CA ILE A 210 -24.69 2.29 1.45
C ILE A 210 -23.76 2.54 0.27
N ALA A 211 -22.52 2.89 0.57
CA ALA A 211 -21.44 2.97 -0.41
C ALA A 211 -20.68 1.64 -0.37
N ALA A 212 -20.76 0.86 -1.44
CA ALA A 212 -20.08 -0.42 -1.50
C ALA A 212 -19.59 -0.70 -2.92
N TRP A 213 -18.28 -0.92 -3.07
CA TRP A 213 -17.64 -1.41 -4.29
C TRP A 213 -16.28 -2.02 -3.97
N ASN A 214 -15.56 -2.45 -4.97
CA ASN A 214 -14.25 -3.03 -4.79
C ASN A 214 -13.21 -2.40 -5.72
N TYR A 215 -11.97 -2.50 -5.30
CA TYR A 215 -10.78 -2.20 -6.09
C TYR A 215 -9.94 -3.46 -6.26
N VAL A 216 -9.42 -3.68 -7.46
CA VAL A 216 -8.40 -4.70 -7.71
C VAL A 216 -7.12 -3.97 -8.08
N ILE A 217 -6.06 -4.17 -7.27
CA ILE A 217 -4.88 -3.34 -7.36
C ILE A 217 -3.62 -4.14 -7.00
N GLN A 218 -2.51 -3.83 -7.66
CA GLN A 218 -1.20 -4.33 -7.29
C GLN A 218 -0.61 -3.49 -6.16
N LEU A 219 -0.17 -4.17 -5.10
CA LEU A 219 0.53 -3.58 -3.96
C LEU A 219 1.88 -4.27 -3.80
N GLY A 220 2.92 -3.51 -3.45
CA GLY A 220 4.23 -4.02 -3.10
C GLY A 220 4.31 -4.49 -1.66
N LEU A 221 5.44 -5.09 -1.30
CA LEU A 221 5.76 -5.45 0.09
C LEU A 221 5.72 -4.21 0.99
N GLU A 222 4.99 -4.30 2.10
CA GLU A 222 4.82 -3.22 3.08
C GLU A 222 4.10 -1.97 2.54
N ASP A 223 3.49 -2.04 1.37
CA ASP A 223 2.58 -0.99 0.93
C ASP A 223 1.35 -0.93 1.82
N TYR A 224 0.79 0.27 1.98
CA TYR A 224 -0.49 0.45 2.63
C TYR A 224 -1.47 1.18 1.74
N PHE A 225 -2.74 0.93 1.98
CA PHE A 225 -3.83 1.69 1.39
C PHE A 225 -4.74 2.28 2.47
N GLU A 226 -5.51 3.27 2.08
CA GLU A 226 -6.55 3.92 2.88
C GLU A 226 -7.79 4.11 2.01
N ILE A 227 -8.98 3.84 2.55
CA ILE A 227 -10.23 4.27 1.95
C ILE A 227 -10.47 5.70 2.44
N MET A 228 -10.37 6.66 1.52
CA MET A 228 -10.54 8.08 1.81
C MET A 228 -11.98 8.51 1.55
N TRP A 229 -12.43 9.51 2.28
CA TRP A 229 -13.72 10.13 2.04
C TRP A 229 -13.70 11.63 2.31
N SER A 230 -14.62 12.34 1.69
CA SER A 230 -14.93 13.75 1.96
C SER A 230 -16.40 14.02 1.73
N THR A 231 -16.88 15.14 2.24
CA THR A 231 -18.27 15.58 2.04
C THR A 231 -18.35 17.09 1.90
N ASP A 232 -19.36 17.58 1.19
CA ASP A 232 -19.72 19.01 1.12
C ASP A 232 -20.68 19.45 2.23
N ASP A 233 -21.09 18.52 3.13
CA ASP A 233 -22.03 18.77 4.22
C ASP A 233 -21.61 17.98 5.47
N VAL A 234 -21.26 18.67 6.57
CA VAL A 234 -20.81 18.03 7.84
C VAL A 234 -21.87 17.16 8.50
N ASP A 235 -23.15 17.29 8.10
CA ASP A 235 -24.22 16.40 8.55
C ASP A 235 -24.22 15.04 7.88
N CYS A 236 -23.38 14.83 6.83
CA CYS A 236 -23.08 13.54 6.26
C CYS A 236 -22.01 12.83 7.10
N LYS A 237 -22.28 11.60 7.48
CA LYS A 237 -21.44 10.77 8.37
C LYS A 237 -21.28 9.37 7.82
N ILE A 238 -20.19 8.70 8.19
CA ILE A 238 -20.09 7.25 8.09
C ILE A 238 -20.59 6.71 9.42
N HIS A 239 -21.76 6.06 9.44
CA HIS A 239 -22.58 5.87 10.64
C HIS A 239 -22.62 4.42 11.12
N ALA A 240 -22.32 4.21 12.39
CA ALA A 240 -22.56 2.96 13.09
C ALA A 240 -23.89 3.02 13.85
N SER A 241 -24.70 1.96 13.78
CA SER A 241 -25.99 1.88 14.46
C SER A 241 -26.00 0.75 15.50
N ALA A 242 -26.68 1.03 16.61
CA ALA A 242 -26.97 -0.01 17.61
C ALA A 242 -27.89 -1.11 17.04
N ALA A 243 -27.90 -2.26 17.70
CA ALA A 243 -28.80 -3.35 17.34
C ALA A 243 -30.28 -2.91 17.48
N THR A 244 -31.09 -3.27 16.48
CA THR A 244 -32.54 -3.08 16.47
C THR A 244 -33.17 -4.44 16.21
N PRO A 245 -33.53 -5.21 17.26
CA PRO A 245 -34.00 -6.58 17.08
C PRO A 245 -35.13 -6.72 16.06
N PRO A 246 -35.10 -7.74 15.17
CA PRO A 246 -34.15 -8.86 15.16
C PRO A 246 -32.78 -8.56 14.52
N ALA A 247 -32.56 -7.35 13.98
CA ALA A 247 -31.29 -6.98 13.35
C ALA A 247 -30.18 -6.74 14.38
N PRO A 248 -28.94 -7.26 14.15
CA PRO A 248 -27.78 -6.94 14.97
C PRO A 248 -27.32 -5.49 14.77
N SER A 249 -26.30 -5.07 15.50
CA SER A 249 -25.66 -3.76 15.29
C SER A 249 -25.03 -3.67 13.89
N ILE A 250 -25.01 -2.46 13.35
CA ILE A 250 -24.50 -2.17 12.02
C ILE A 250 -23.19 -1.38 12.16
N PRO A 251 -22.04 -1.93 11.71
CA PRO A 251 -20.79 -1.20 11.70
C PRO A 251 -20.84 -0.04 10.69
N SER A 252 -20.11 1.02 10.96
CA SER A 252 -19.99 2.16 10.03
C SER A 252 -19.24 1.78 8.77
N LEU A 253 -18.24 0.89 8.90
CA LEU A 253 -17.40 0.38 7.81
C LEU A 253 -17.20 -1.12 7.98
N ILE A 254 -17.33 -1.85 6.88
CA ILE A 254 -16.83 -3.22 6.71
C ILE A 254 -15.78 -3.17 5.61
N LEU A 255 -14.61 -3.75 5.86
CA LEU A 255 -13.50 -3.79 4.92
C LEU A 255 -12.96 -5.22 4.83
N THR A 256 -12.94 -5.76 3.63
CA THR A 256 -12.38 -7.09 3.32
C THR A 256 -11.27 -6.96 2.30
N VAL A 257 -10.15 -7.61 2.57
CA VAL A 257 -8.99 -7.65 1.69
C VAL A 257 -8.66 -9.10 1.40
N THR A 258 -8.45 -9.44 0.15
CA THR A 258 -8.03 -10.78 -0.25
C THR A 258 -6.97 -10.71 -1.34
N ASP A 259 -5.95 -11.56 -1.22
CA ASP A 259 -4.97 -11.82 -2.27
C ASP A 259 -5.66 -12.64 -3.37
N ASN A 260 -5.83 -12.06 -4.54
CA ASN A 260 -6.75 -12.58 -5.54
C ASN A 260 -6.07 -13.40 -6.64
N ILE A 261 -4.74 -13.30 -6.77
CA ILE A 261 -4.05 -13.92 -7.91
C ILE A 261 -2.71 -14.46 -7.43
N SER A 262 -2.65 -15.74 -7.24
CA SER A 262 -1.42 -16.52 -7.13
C SER A 262 -1.46 -17.63 -8.18
#